data_4a32fedee8bbcc819785337df7bbec13
#
_entry.id   4a32fedee8bbcc819785337df7bbec13
#
_cell.length_a   1.000
_cell.length_b   1.000
_cell.length_c   1.000
_cell.angle_alpha   90.00
_cell.angle_beta   90.00
_cell.angle_gamma   90.00
#
_symmetry.space_group_name_H-M   'P 1'
#
loop_
_entity.id
_entity.type
_entity.pdbx_description
1 polymer ?
#
loop_
_entity_poly.entity_id
_entity_poly.type
_entity_poly.pdbx_seq_one_letter_code
_entity_poly.pdbx_strand_id
1 'polypeptide(L)'
;QRQMCIRDRPYFTKGVRIGDVLVTKESVRAVQLAKGAIAAGIEILADSYGIRFSDISKVVLAGGFGYYLDPKAAVAIGLLPEELADCTVTGGNTALSGAAMVGSRILTAGGKQTAEGTLPDGGDDLRKRQELQIRILNLAEEEKFPETFLTKINFN
;
A
#
# COMPACT_ATOMS: atom_id res chain seq x y z
N GLN A 1 -21.64 -31.71 -7.03
CA GLN A 1 -21.29 -30.65 -6.05
C GLN A 1 -22.04 -29.40 -6.46
N ARG A 2 -23.11 -29.05 -5.72
CA ARG A 2 -23.88 -27.82 -5.95
C ARG A 2 -23.03 -26.65 -5.42
N GLN A 3 -22.49 -25.85 -6.33
CA GLN A 3 -22.06 -24.49 -6.00
C GLN A 3 -23.30 -23.75 -5.51
N MET A 4 -23.43 -23.66 -4.19
CA MET A 4 -24.50 -22.89 -3.55
C MET A 4 -24.18 -21.43 -3.80
N CYS A 5 -24.87 -20.85 -4.78
CA CYS A 5 -24.76 -19.42 -5.08
C CYS A 5 -24.98 -18.62 -3.80
N ILE A 6 -23.98 -17.86 -3.39
CA ILE A 6 -24.02 -16.86 -2.30
C ILE A 6 -25.23 -15.92 -2.47
N ARG A 7 -25.78 -15.84 -3.68
CA ARG A 7 -26.88 -14.99 -4.10
C ARG A 7 -28.21 -15.26 -3.38
N ASP A 8 -28.41 -16.46 -2.84
CA ASP A 8 -29.72 -16.90 -2.33
C ASP A 8 -29.81 -16.96 -0.81
N ARG A 9 -28.80 -16.48 -0.08
CA ARG A 9 -28.87 -16.41 1.39
C ARG A 9 -29.48 -15.09 1.84
N PRO A 10 -30.61 -15.10 2.56
CA PRO A 10 -31.30 -13.88 3.03
C PRO A 10 -30.42 -13.00 3.96
N TYR A 11 -29.34 -13.53 4.50
CA TYR A 11 -28.38 -12.80 5.33
C TYR A 11 -27.53 -11.78 4.55
N PHE A 12 -27.34 -11.97 3.24
CA PHE A 12 -26.50 -11.07 2.44
C PHE A 12 -27.21 -9.81 1.94
N THR A 13 -28.55 -9.78 1.97
CA THR A 13 -29.32 -8.60 1.56
C THR A 13 -29.34 -7.49 2.62
N LYS A 14 -29.12 -7.84 3.90
CA LYS A 14 -29.13 -6.89 5.03
C LYS A 14 -27.75 -6.65 5.65
N GLY A 15 -26.71 -7.36 5.20
CA GLY A 15 -25.39 -7.35 5.82
C GLY A 15 -25.32 -8.18 7.11
N VAL A 16 -24.10 -8.40 7.59
CA VAL A 16 -23.80 -9.10 8.85
C VAL A 16 -23.10 -8.12 9.77
N ARG A 17 -23.60 -8.01 11.00
CA ARG A 17 -22.95 -7.18 12.01
C ARG A 17 -21.88 -8.00 12.74
N ILE A 18 -20.64 -7.46 12.76
CA ILE A 18 -19.49 -8.03 13.47
C ILE A 18 -19.01 -6.94 14.44
N GLY A 19 -19.31 -7.08 15.73
CA GLY A 19 -19.16 -6.01 16.70
C GLY A 19 -19.99 -4.77 16.29
N ASP A 20 -19.34 -3.63 16.18
CA ASP A 20 -19.99 -2.37 15.77
C ASP A 20 -19.99 -2.14 14.25
N VAL A 21 -19.37 -3.05 13.48
CA VAL A 21 -19.23 -2.92 12.03
C VAL A 21 -20.32 -3.70 11.31
N LEU A 22 -21.02 -3.06 10.38
CA LEU A 22 -21.94 -3.70 9.46
C LEU A 22 -21.21 -4.08 8.18
N VAL A 23 -21.03 -5.38 7.96
CA VAL A 23 -20.40 -5.93 6.74
C VAL A 23 -21.48 -6.23 5.72
N THR A 24 -21.51 -5.48 4.62
CA THR A 24 -22.44 -5.66 3.51
C THR A 24 -21.75 -6.33 2.33
N LYS A 25 -22.52 -6.78 1.35
CA LYS A 25 -22.00 -7.31 0.09
C LYS A 25 -21.15 -6.29 -0.65
N GLU A 26 -21.55 -5.03 -0.62
CA GLU A 26 -20.85 -3.91 -1.25
C GLU A 26 -19.50 -3.67 -0.57
N SER A 27 -19.47 -3.70 0.78
CA SER A 27 -18.21 -3.54 1.53
C SER A 27 -17.25 -4.69 1.27
N VAL A 28 -17.73 -5.94 1.22
CA VAL A 28 -16.92 -7.10 0.84
C VAL A 28 -16.35 -6.93 -0.57
N ARG A 29 -17.18 -6.51 -1.53
CA ARG A 29 -16.74 -6.26 -2.91
C ARG A 29 -15.68 -5.17 -3.00
N ALA A 30 -15.87 -4.07 -2.27
CA ALA A 30 -14.89 -2.99 -2.22
C ALA A 30 -13.54 -3.46 -1.69
N VAL A 31 -13.55 -4.27 -0.61
CA VAL A 31 -12.32 -4.86 -0.06
C VAL A 31 -11.67 -5.82 -1.05
N GLN A 32 -12.43 -6.66 -1.74
CA GLN A 32 -11.90 -7.56 -2.77
C GLN A 32 -11.18 -6.81 -3.88
N LEU A 33 -11.80 -5.75 -4.40
CA LEU A 33 -11.19 -4.92 -5.47
C LEU A 33 -9.93 -4.22 -4.97
N ALA A 34 -9.97 -3.60 -3.79
CA ALA A 34 -8.83 -2.89 -3.23
C ALA A 34 -7.66 -3.84 -2.94
N LYS A 35 -7.93 -4.97 -2.25
CA LYS A 35 -6.90 -5.94 -1.94
C LYS A 35 -6.29 -6.57 -3.19
N GLY A 36 -7.13 -6.90 -4.18
CA GLY A 36 -6.67 -7.47 -5.44
C GLY A 36 -5.72 -6.54 -6.19
N ALA A 37 -6.06 -5.24 -6.25
CA ALA A 37 -5.22 -4.25 -6.90
C ALA A 37 -3.87 -4.06 -6.17
N ILE A 38 -3.88 -4.01 -4.83
CA ILE A 38 -2.65 -3.86 -4.03
C ILE A 38 -1.78 -5.10 -4.17
N ALA A 39 -2.33 -6.30 -4.02
CA ALA A 39 -1.58 -7.55 -4.12
C ALA A 39 -0.99 -7.75 -5.53
N ALA A 40 -1.76 -7.45 -6.57
CA ALA A 40 -1.25 -7.47 -7.95
C ALA A 40 -0.14 -6.45 -8.17
N GLY A 41 -0.30 -5.23 -7.63
CA GLY A 41 0.73 -4.20 -7.72
C GLY A 41 2.04 -4.60 -7.04
N ILE A 42 1.97 -5.24 -5.88
CA ILE A 42 3.16 -5.75 -5.16
C ILE A 42 3.89 -6.80 -6.01
N GLU A 43 3.16 -7.75 -6.59
CA GLU A 43 3.73 -8.80 -7.43
C GLU A 43 4.39 -8.23 -8.69
N ILE A 44 3.70 -7.33 -9.40
CA ILE A 44 4.22 -6.69 -10.61
C ILE A 44 5.45 -5.83 -10.30
N LEU A 45 5.45 -5.12 -9.17
CA LEU A 45 6.63 -4.35 -8.73
C LEU A 45 7.83 -5.25 -8.46
N ALA A 46 7.65 -6.36 -7.75
CA ALA A 46 8.71 -7.32 -7.48
C ALA A 46 9.26 -7.91 -8.78
N ASP A 47 8.38 -8.33 -9.68
CA ASP A 47 8.73 -8.83 -11.01
C ASP A 47 9.51 -7.79 -11.83
N SER A 48 9.03 -6.54 -11.86
CA SER A 48 9.68 -5.45 -12.59
C SER A 48 11.08 -5.11 -12.08
N TYR A 49 11.32 -5.34 -10.78
CA TYR A 49 12.62 -5.17 -10.13
C TYR A 49 13.50 -6.43 -10.24
N GLY A 50 12.91 -7.57 -10.62
CA GLY A 50 13.61 -8.85 -10.68
C GLY A 50 14.01 -9.41 -9.31
N ILE A 51 13.21 -9.11 -8.27
CA ILE A 51 13.42 -9.57 -6.89
C ILE A 51 12.32 -10.54 -6.46
N ARG A 52 12.65 -11.47 -5.57
CA ARG A 52 11.68 -12.34 -4.92
C ARG A 52 11.21 -11.72 -3.60
N PHE A 53 10.04 -12.10 -3.13
CA PHE A 53 9.55 -11.63 -1.83
C PHE A 53 10.51 -11.99 -0.68
N SER A 54 11.20 -13.14 -0.78
CA SER A 54 12.24 -13.55 0.19
C SER A 54 13.45 -12.61 0.25
N ASP A 55 13.67 -11.79 -0.77
CA ASP A 55 14.80 -10.87 -0.83
C ASP A 55 14.45 -9.51 -0.18
N ILE A 56 13.17 -9.33 0.20
CA ILE A 56 12.67 -8.12 0.86
C ILE A 56 12.89 -8.21 2.37
N SER A 57 13.79 -7.38 2.89
CA SER A 57 14.12 -7.37 4.32
C SER A 57 13.14 -6.59 5.19
N LYS A 58 12.39 -5.66 4.60
CA LYS A 58 11.46 -4.81 5.35
C LYS A 58 10.35 -4.24 4.46
N VAL A 59 9.12 -4.34 4.94
CA VAL A 59 7.94 -3.68 4.38
C VAL A 59 7.42 -2.66 5.40
N VAL A 60 7.14 -1.44 4.95
CA VAL A 60 6.59 -0.39 5.82
C VAL A 60 5.20 -0.01 5.33
N LEU A 61 4.19 -0.30 6.15
CA LEU A 61 2.83 0.17 5.92
C LEU A 61 2.72 1.61 6.44
N ALA A 62 2.56 2.56 5.53
CA ALA A 62 2.55 3.97 5.83
C ALA A 62 1.22 4.63 5.45
N GLY A 63 1.01 5.83 5.98
CA GLY A 63 -0.20 6.63 5.76
C GLY A 63 -1.34 6.28 6.72
N GLY A 64 -2.45 7.00 6.60
CA GLY A 64 -3.59 6.86 7.51
C GLY A 64 -4.21 5.45 7.50
N PHE A 65 -4.33 4.84 6.34
CA PHE A 65 -4.81 3.47 6.20
C PHE A 65 -3.83 2.44 6.80
N GLY A 66 -2.54 2.58 6.48
CA GLY A 66 -1.50 1.66 6.95
C GLY A 66 -1.27 1.71 8.46
N TYR A 67 -1.62 2.82 9.11
CA TYR A 67 -1.47 2.95 10.56
C TYR A 67 -2.39 2.00 11.35
N TYR A 68 -3.60 1.79 10.85
CA TYR A 68 -4.61 0.95 11.51
C TYR A 68 -4.65 -0.48 10.99
N LEU A 69 -3.88 -0.78 9.94
CA LEU A 69 -3.88 -2.09 9.31
C LEU A 69 -3.01 -3.06 10.12
N ASP A 70 -3.63 -4.14 10.62
CA ASP A 70 -2.88 -5.24 11.20
C ASP A 70 -2.20 -6.07 10.08
N PRO A 71 -0.86 -6.22 10.10
CA PRO A 71 -0.14 -7.00 9.09
C PRO A 71 -0.63 -8.44 8.96
N LYS A 72 -0.97 -9.09 10.08
CA LYS A 72 -1.48 -10.47 10.06
C LYS A 72 -2.86 -10.55 9.41
N ALA A 73 -3.73 -9.59 9.71
CA ALA A 73 -5.03 -9.50 9.06
C ALA A 73 -4.89 -9.20 7.55
N ALA A 74 -3.93 -8.35 7.17
CA ALA A 74 -3.63 -8.04 5.77
C ALA A 74 -3.19 -9.29 4.98
N VAL A 75 -2.36 -10.13 5.57
CA VAL A 75 -1.96 -11.42 4.99
C VAL A 75 -3.16 -12.38 4.94
N ALA A 76 -3.93 -12.49 6.01
CA ALA A 76 -5.07 -13.41 6.07
C ALA A 76 -6.13 -13.15 5.00
N ILE A 77 -6.33 -11.87 4.62
CA ILE A 77 -7.24 -11.53 3.50
C ILE A 77 -6.56 -11.57 2.13
N GLY A 78 -5.26 -11.85 2.06
CA GLY A 78 -4.47 -11.87 0.82
C GLY A 78 -4.18 -10.49 0.23
N LEU A 79 -4.11 -9.44 1.07
CA LEU A 79 -3.66 -8.11 0.66
C LEU A 79 -2.14 -8.05 0.57
N LEU A 80 -1.45 -8.75 1.48
CA LEU A 80 0.00 -8.92 1.48
C LEU A 80 0.36 -10.38 1.24
N PRO A 81 1.44 -10.68 0.50
CA PRO A 81 2.04 -12.00 0.43
C PRO A 81 2.42 -12.52 1.83
N GLU A 82 2.26 -13.83 2.05
CA GLU A 82 2.55 -14.48 3.34
C GLU A 82 4.03 -14.34 3.72
N GLU A 83 4.92 -14.39 2.73
CA GLU A 83 6.36 -14.25 2.90
C GLU A 83 6.77 -12.89 3.48
N LEU A 84 5.92 -11.88 3.34
CA LEU A 84 6.17 -10.53 3.84
C LEU A 84 5.61 -10.28 5.24
N ALA A 85 4.91 -11.24 5.84
CA ALA A 85 4.27 -11.08 7.15
C ALA A 85 5.24 -10.64 8.25
N ASP A 86 6.35 -11.37 8.38
CA ASP A 86 7.31 -11.18 9.47
C ASP A 86 8.20 -9.95 9.30
N CYS A 87 8.36 -9.44 8.08
CA CYS A 87 9.15 -8.24 7.79
C CYS A 87 8.29 -6.97 7.67
N THR A 88 6.97 -7.06 7.86
CA THR A 88 6.05 -5.93 7.74
C THR A 88 5.90 -5.20 9.08
N VAL A 89 6.09 -3.87 9.03
CA VAL A 89 5.92 -2.97 10.17
C VAL A 89 5.01 -1.79 9.80
N THR A 90 4.34 -1.21 10.79
CA THR A 90 3.54 0.00 10.60
C THR A 90 4.42 1.24 10.80
N GLY A 91 4.42 2.15 9.83
CA GLY A 91 5.23 3.38 9.85
C GLY A 91 4.47 4.64 10.26
N GLY A 92 3.16 4.55 10.47
CA GLY A 92 2.32 5.70 10.76
C GLY A 92 2.23 6.70 9.62
N ASN A 93 2.06 7.98 9.93
CA ASN A 93 2.00 9.05 8.93
C ASN A 93 3.40 9.50 8.51
N THR A 94 4.06 8.70 7.66
CA THR A 94 5.43 8.98 7.20
C THR A 94 5.52 10.23 6.34
N ALA A 95 4.45 10.62 5.65
CA ALA A 95 4.42 11.86 4.86
C ALA A 95 4.52 13.09 5.77
N LEU A 96 3.74 13.12 6.85
CA LEU A 96 3.80 14.20 7.85
C LEU A 96 5.16 14.23 8.54
N SER A 97 5.69 13.07 8.94
CA SER A 97 7.01 12.98 9.58
C SER A 97 8.11 13.46 8.65
N GLY A 98 8.07 13.08 7.38
CA GLY A 98 9.01 13.54 6.36
C GLY A 98 8.94 15.05 6.14
N ALA A 99 7.73 15.60 6.02
CA ALA A 99 7.54 17.04 5.89
C ALA A 99 8.05 17.81 7.11
N ALA A 100 7.80 17.31 8.32
CA ALA A 100 8.30 17.90 9.55
C ALA A 100 9.84 17.88 9.65
N MET A 101 10.46 16.76 9.22
CA MET A 101 11.93 16.66 9.17
C MET A 101 12.55 17.65 8.19
N VAL A 102 11.97 17.79 6.99
CA VAL A 102 12.44 18.76 5.98
C VAL A 102 12.24 20.17 6.48
N GLY A 103 11.04 20.49 7.00
CA GLY A 103 10.73 21.81 7.54
C GLY A 103 11.66 22.21 8.70
N SER A 104 11.93 21.29 9.62
CA SER A 104 12.87 21.52 10.73
C SER A 104 14.29 21.82 10.23
N ARG A 105 14.78 21.11 9.22
CA ARG A 105 16.09 21.36 8.61
C ARG A 105 16.18 22.72 7.94
N ILE A 106 15.12 23.15 7.22
CA ILE A 106 15.04 24.47 6.62
C ILE A 106 15.10 25.57 7.67
N LEU A 107 14.37 25.42 8.77
CA LEU A 107 14.34 26.38 9.88
C LEU A 107 15.67 26.46 10.63
N THR A 108 16.33 25.33 10.86
CA THR A 108 17.62 25.27 11.61
C THR A 108 18.81 25.72 10.76
N ALA A 109 18.74 25.58 9.41
CA ALA A 109 19.77 26.07 8.49
C ALA A 109 19.77 27.60 8.34
N GLY A 110 19.02 28.34 9.16
CA GLY A 110 18.99 29.81 9.20
C GLY A 110 18.44 30.42 7.92
N GLY A 111 17.16 30.18 7.70
CA GLY A 111 16.23 30.76 6.72
C GLY A 111 16.66 31.87 5.77
N LYS A 112 17.73 31.72 5.02
CA LYS A 112 17.93 32.54 3.82
C LYS A 112 17.07 31.93 2.71
N GLN A 113 15.81 32.34 2.68
CA GLN A 113 15.01 32.20 1.46
C GLN A 113 15.72 33.00 0.35
N THR A 114 16.32 32.30 -0.58
CA THR A 114 16.63 32.93 -1.86
C THR A 114 15.30 33.06 -2.59
N ALA A 115 15.05 34.27 -3.14
CA ALA A 115 13.81 34.66 -3.84
C ALA A 115 13.48 33.77 -5.06
N GLU A 116 14.26 32.74 -5.33
CA GLU A 116 14.16 31.85 -6.49
C GLU A 116 13.76 30.40 -6.09
N GLY A 117 13.22 30.16 -4.89
CA GLY A 117 12.72 28.83 -4.48
C GLY A 117 13.80 27.76 -4.37
N THR A 118 15.07 28.14 -4.31
CA THR A 118 16.20 27.23 -4.11
C THR A 118 16.30 26.86 -2.64
N LEU A 119 16.22 25.56 -2.32
CA LEU A 119 16.44 25.05 -0.97
C LEU A 119 17.86 25.39 -0.51
N PRO A 120 18.05 25.77 0.79
CA PRO A 120 19.39 26.02 1.33
C PRO A 120 20.30 24.79 1.20
N ASP A 121 21.61 25.01 1.28
CA ASP A 121 22.72 24.08 0.96
C ASP A 121 22.62 22.64 1.49
N GLY A 122 21.75 22.37 2.49
CA GLY A 122 21.31 21.00 2.86
C GLY A 122 20.36 20.34 1.85
N GLY A 123 19.89 21.06 0.82
CA GLY A 123 19.05 20.57 -0.26
C GLY A 123 19.82 19.74 -1.29
N ASP A 124 21.13 19.94 -1.40
CA ASP A 124 21.99 19.19 -2.33
C ASP A 124 22.13 17.71 -1.94
N ASP A 125 22.14 17.41 -0.65
CA ASP A 125 22.14 16.03 -0.18
C ASP A 125 20.77 15.35 -0.39
N LEU A 126 19.68 16.13 -0.32
CA LEU A 126 18.34 15.65 -0.69
C LEU A 126 18.18 15.52 -2.20
N ARG A 127 18.77 16.45 -2.99
CA ARG A 127 18.77 16.37 -4.46
C ARG A 127 19.64 15.21 -4.96
N LYS A 128 20.83 14.99 -4.40
CA LYS A 128 21.67 13.84 -4.69
C LYS A 128 21.00 12.51 -4.33
N ARG A 129 20.13 12.50 -3.34
CA ARG A 129 19.25 11.35 -3.05
C ARG A 129 18.05 11.26 -4.02
N GLN A 130 17.64 12.35 -4.65
CA GLN A 130 16.64 12.38 -5.73
C GLN A 130 17.20 11.93 -7.09
N GLU A 131 18.50 11.82 -7.25
CA GLU A 131 19.12 11.09 -8.38
C GLU A 131 18.99 9.56 -8.26
N LEU A 132 18.35 9.06 -7.20
CA LEU A 132 17.72 7.76 -7.22
C LEU A 132 16.79 7.73 -8.42
N GLN A 133 17.13 6.94 -9.42
CA GLN A 133 16.31 6.74 -10.63
C GLN A 133 14.94 6.25 -10.18
N ILE A 134 14.01 7.20 -9.93
CA ILE A 134 12.62 6.89 -9.57
C ILE A 134 11.98 6.34 -10.83
N ARG A 135 11.69 5.07 -10.84
CA ARG A 135 10.89 4.43 -11.88
C ARG A 135 9.44 4.40 -11.42
N ILE A 136 8.58 5.08 -12.15
CA ILE A 136 7.14 5.06 -11.92
C ILE A 136 6.54 3.96 -12.79
N LEU A 137 5.80 3.05 -12.17
CA LEU A 137 5.10 1.98 -12.86
C LEU A 137 3.60 2.36 -12.92
N ASN A 138 3.05 2.43 -14.13
CA ASN A 138 1.62 2.65 -14.32
C ASN A 138 0.92 1.29 -14.45
N LEU A 139 0.31 0.82 -13.37
CA LEU A 139 -0.36 -0.48 -13.33
C LEU A 139 -1.46 -0.63 -14.39
N ALA A 140 -2.09 0.47 -14.82
CA ALA A 140 -3.13 0.41 -15.85
C ALA A 140 -2.57 0.10 -17.25
N GLU A 141 -1.28 0.34 -17.47
CA GLU A 141 -0.58 0.10 -18.73
C GLU A 141 0.21 -1.23 -18.73
N GLU A 142 0.30 -1.88 -17.57
CA GLU A 142 1.00 -3.16 -17.43
C GLU A 142 0.18 -4.31 -18.00
N GLU A 143 0.70 -4.97 -19.01
CA GLU A 143 -0.01 -6.08 -19.71
C GLU A 143 -0.40 -7.22 -18.76
N LYS A 144 0.41 -7.50 -17.76
CA LYS A 144 0.16 -8.57 -16.77
C LYS A 144 -0.88 -8.17 -15.70
N PHE A 145 -1.20 -6.87 -15.56
CA PHE A 145 -2.04 -6.42 -14.45
C PHE A 145 -3.44 -7.03 -14.45
N PRO A 146 -4.19 -7.09 -15.56
CA PRO A 146 -5.54 -7.66 -15.57
C PRO A 146 -5.56 -9.12 -15.12
N GLU A 147 -4.63 -9.93 -15.59
CA GLU A 147 -4.54 -11.35 -15.24
C GLU A 147 -4.16 -11.53 -13.77
N THR A 148 -3.10 -10.87 -13.32
CA THR A 148 -2.65 -10.91 -11.93
C THR A 148 -3.73 -10.43 -10.98
N PHE A 149 -4.42 -9.34 -11.32
CA PHE A 149 -5.54 -8.81 -10.54
C PHE A 149 -6.67 -9.84 -10.37
N LEU A 150 -7.05 -10.53 -11.45
CA LEU A 150 -8.11 -11.55 -11.41
C LEU A 150 -7.74 -12.72 -10.50
N THR A 151 -6.47 -13.10 -10.44
CA THR A 151 -6.01 -14.16 -9.52
C THR A 151 -6.05 -13.72 -8.06
N LYS A 152 -5.82 -12.43 -7.78
CA LYS A 152 -5.73 -11.87 -6.43
C LYS A 152 -7.04 -11.34 -5.87
N ILE A 153 -8.09 -11.20 -6.68
CA ILE A 153 -9.35 -10.56 -6.24
C ILE A 153 -10.15 -11.41 -5.25
N ASN A 154 -10.02 -12.73 -5.31
CA ASN A 154 -10.75 -13.63 -4.43
C ASN A 154 -10.05 -13.75 -3.07
N PHE A 155 -10.83 -13.97 -2.01
CA PHE A 155 -10.29 -14.39 -0.72
C PHE A 155 -9.90 -15.87 -0.82
N ASN A 156 -8.78 -16.20 -0.22
CA ASN A 156 -8.30 -17.59 -0.11
C ASN A 156 -9.16 -18.36 0.89
#